data_ff534cc94355d743d4df5aa9a7eefe10
#
_entry.id   ff534cc94355d743d4df5aa9a7eefe10
#
_cell.length_a   1.000
_cell.length_b   1.000
_cell.length_c   1.000
_cell.angle_alpha   90.00
_cell.angle_beta   90.00
_cell.angle_gamma   90.00
#
_symmetry.space_group_name_H-M   'P 1'
#
loop_
_entity.id
_entity.type
_entity.pdbx_description
1 polymer ?
#
loop_
_entity_poly.entity_id
_entity_poly.type
_entity_poly.pdbx_seq_one_letter_code
_entity_poly.pdbx_strand_id
1 'polypeptide(L)'
;LLAQGITRVQQTQGRLKQTLAESSFTAWNKFYKQDENSPNAIVSYYQKGALTALCLDLLIRSKSAGRHSLDSVMRQHYRDWCATRQGIPEKQWQVRCQEITGLNLEDFFQTALYSTRDLPLAECLATAGVVLTWCALPRSHGGGLADAKTDSFPPAPDFGARFKQNGDGATLTHVFNGGSAENAALCPQDKIIDLNGFACTDLALQWSQ
;
A
#
# COMPACT_ATOMS: atom_id res chain seq x y z
N LEU A 1 8.27 -9.84 -4.67
CA LEU A 1 8.39 -8.50 -4.07
C LEU A 1 7.27 -7.55 -4.52
N LEU A 2 7.06 -7.34 -5.85
CA LEU A 2 6.05 -6.40 -6.34
C LEU A 2 4.63 -6.77 -5.90
N ALA A 3 4.19 -8.02 -6.13
CA ALA A 3 2.88 -8.50 -5.71
C ALA A 3 2.65 -8.31 -4.19
N GLN A 4 3.66 -8.60 -3.36
CA GLN A 4 3.59 -8.37 -1.92
C GLN A 4 3.45 -6.88 -1.56
N GLY A 5 4.18 -5.99 -2.26
CA GLY A 5 4.09 -4.55 -2.07
C GLY A 5 2.70 -4.02 -2.40
N ILE A 6 2.13 -4.45 -3.53
CA ILE A 6 0.77 -4.12 -3.95
C ILE A 6 -0.25 -4.62 -2.92
N THR A 7 -0.16 -5.90 -2.52
CA THR A 7 -1.06 -6.50 -1.54
C THR A 7 -1.05 -5.73 -0.21
N ARG A 8 0.13 -5.38 0.31
CA ARG A 8 0.24 -4.61 1.58
C ARG A 8 -0.45 -3.26 1.51
N VAL A 9 -0.30 -2.53 0.39
CA VAL A 9 -0.99 -1.25 0.22
C VAL A 9 -2.50 -1.46 0.13
N GLN A 10 -2.95 -2.45 -0.65
CA GLN A 10 -4.38 -2.73 -0.84
C GLN A 10 -5.09 -3.19 0.44
N GLN A 11 -4.42 -3.96 1.29
CA GLN A 11 -4.97 -4.41 2.57
C GLN A 11 -5.07 -3.28 3.61
N THR A 12 -4.40 -2.15 3.39
CA THR A 12 -4.41 -1.02 4.34
C THR A 12 -5.59 -0.11 4.07
N GLN A 13 -6.60 -0.09 4.93
CA GLN A 13 -7.79 0.78 4.80
C GLN A 13 -7.43 2.27 4.83
N GLY A 14 -6.38 2.64 5.54
CA GLY A 14 -5.85 4.01 5.60
C GLY A 14 -5.50 4.60 4.23
N ARG A 15 -5.25 3.77 3.18
CA ARG A 15 -5.02 4.25 1.81
C ARG A 15 -6.20 5.04 1.24
N LEU A 16 -7.43 4.75 1.72
CA LEU A 16 -8.68 5.43 1.33
C LEU A 16 -9.00 6.63 2.22
N LYS A 17 -8.21 6.88 3.27
CA LYS A 17 -8.43 7.94 4.26
C LYS A 17 -7.35 9.02 4.24
N GLN A 18 -6.13 8.67 3.82
CA GLN A 18 -4.99 9.58 3.84
C GLN A 18 -4.34 9.66 2.45
N THR A 19 -4.07 10.88 1.99
CA THR A 19 -3.33 11.10 0.74
C THR A 19 -1.84 10.78 0.93
N LEU A 20 -1.12 10.53 -0.16
CA LEU A 20 0.32 10.29 -0.09
C LEU A 20 1.10 11.52 0.41
N ALA A 21 0.70 12.71 -0.04
CA ALA A 21 1.30 13.97 0.41
C ALA A 21 1.10 14.19 1.91
N GLU A 22 -0.11 13.95 2.43
CA GLU A 22 -0.38 14.05 3.87
C GLU A 22 0.42 13.01 4.67
N SER A 23 0.50 11.77 4.18
CA SER A 23 1.27 10.71 4.83
C SER A 23 2.75 11.08 4.98
N SER A 24 3.33 11.65 3.92
CA SER A 24 4.72 12.14 3.95
C SER A 24 4.89 13.33 4.89
N PHE A 25 4.01 14.32 4.82
CA PHE A 25 4.08 15.53 5.63
C PHE A 25 3.92 15.23 7.13
N THR A 26 2.99 14.34 7.48
CA THR A 26 2.71 13.99 8.88
C THR A 26 3.49 12.78 9.39
N ALA A 27 4.52 12.33 8.66
CA ALA A 27 5.23 11.09 8.94
C ALA A 27 5.73 10.98 10.39
N TRP A 28 6.37 12.04 10.92
CA TRP A 28 6.91 12.06 12.27
C TRP A 28 5.84 11.97 13.37
N ASN A 29 4.64 12.45 13.10
CA ASN A 29 3.57 12.50 14.09
C ASN A 29 2.62 11.29 14.00
N LYS A 30 2.42 10.74 12.78
CA LYS A 30 1.49 9.64 12.53
C LYS A 30 2.21 8.33 12.19
N PHE A 31 3.04 8.31 11.15
CA PHE A 31 3.63 7.07 10.65
C PHE A 31 4.64 6.45 11.63
N TYR A 32 5.45 7.27 12.29
CA TYR A 32 6.44 6.79 13.30
C TYR A 32 5.89 6.70 14.72
N LYS A 33 4.63 7.09 14.94
CA LYS A 33 3.94 6.98 16.23
C LYS A 33 2.58 6.32 16.02
N GLN A 34 2.62 5.07 15.54
CA GLN A 34 1.41 4.32 15.25
C GLN A 34 0.70 3.89 16.55
N ASP A 35 -0.63 3.84 16.46
CA ASP A 35 -1.56 3.36 17.44
C ASP A 35 -2.39 2.18 16.90
N GLU A 36 -3.33 1.70 17.68
CA GLU A 36 -4.21 0.59 17.34
C GLU A 36 -5.17 0.88 16.16
N ASN A 37 -5.39 2.15 15.85
CA ASN A 37 -6.24 2.56 14.71
C ASN A 37 -5.43 2.91 13.44
N SER A 38 -4.13 2.95 13.52
CA SER A 38 -3.27 3.38 12.41
C SER A 38 -3.52 2.64 11.09
N PRO A 39 -3.77 1.31 11.05
CA PRO A 39 -4.08 0.62 9.79
C PRO A 39 -5.35 1.12 9.10
N ASN A 40 -6.30 1.69 9.85
CA ASN A 40 -7.55 2.25 9.33
C ASN A 40 -7.42 3.72 8.88
N ALA A 41 -6.42 4.44 9.40
CA ALA A 41 -6.31 5.89 9.27
C ALA A 41 -5.16 6.36 8.37
N ILE A 42 -4.06 5.62 8.32
CA ILE A 42 -2.83 6.05 7.64
C ILE A 42 -2.38 5.05 6.56
N VAL A 43 -1.65 5.57 5.58
CA VAL A 43 -0.99 4.76 4.55
C VAL A 43 0.53 4.92 4.64
N SER A 44 1.29 3.88 4.35
CA SER A 44 2.74 3.99 4.28
C SER A 44 3.17 4.80 3.07
N TYR A 45 3.77 5.96 3.29
CA TYR A 45 4.32 6.79 2.23
C TYR A 45 5.51 6.11 1.52
N TYR A 46 6.23 5.20 2.17
CA TYR A 46 7.23 4.37 1.52
C TYR A 46 6.61 3.41 0.51
N GLN A 47 5.60 2.65 0.92
CA GLN A 47 5.02 1.61 0.07
C GLN A 47 4.15 2.21 -1.04
N LYS A 48 3.23 3.12 -0.70
CA LYS A 48 2.40 3.80 -1.70
C LYS A 48 3.27 4.69 -2.59
N GLY A 49 4.32 5.35 -2.04
CA GLY A 49 5.28 6.15 -2.80
C GLY A 49 6.08 5.33 -3.79
N ALA A 50 6.55 4.14 -3.43
CA ALA A 50 7.24 3.25 -4.35
C ALA A 50 6.35 2.80 -5.52
N LEU A 51 5.06 2.48 -5.25
CA LEU A 51 4.10 2.16 -6.29
C LEU A 51 3.76 3.38 -7.16
N THR A 52 3.69 4.57 -6.57
CA THR A 52 3.52 5.84 -7.31
C THR A 52 4.69 6.09 -8.26
N ALA A 53 5.92 5.91 -7.79
CA ALA A 53 7.12 6.06 -8.61
C ALA A 53 7.16 5.03 -9.75
N LEU A 54 6.76 3.78 -9.49
CA LEU A 54 6.62 2.75 -10.52
C LEU A 54 5.59 3.14 -11.58
N CYS A 55 4.39 3.56 -11.17
CA CYS A 55 3.35 4.01 -12.11
C CYS A 55 3.82 5.21 -12.94
N LEU A 56 4.50 6.17 -12.31
CA LEU A 56 5.04 7.34 -13.00
C LEU A 56 6.08 6.95 -14.05
N ASP A 57 7.02 6.07 -13.71
CA ASP A 57 8.06 5.59 -14.65
C ASP A 57 7.43 4.89 -15.85
N LEU A 58 6.50 3.97 -15.61
CA LEU A 58 5.80 3.25 -16.69
C LEU A 58 4.97 4.18 -17.56
N LEU A 59 4.29 5.16 -16.96
CA LEU A 59 3.53 6.17 -17.69
C LEU A 59 4.42 7.04 -18.56
N ILE A 60 5.56 7.52 -18.03
CA ILE A 60 6.54 8.30 -18.81
C ILE A 60 7.07 7.48 -19.96
N ARG A 61 7.50 6.24 -19.73
CA ARG A 61 8.01 5.34 -20.79
C ARG A 61 6.97 5.12 -21.87
N SER A 62 5.76 4.78 -21.50
CA SER A 62 4.67 4.52 -22.44
C SER A 62 4.33 5.75 -23.26
N LYS A 63 4.07 6.91 -22.63
CA LYS A 63 3.68 8.14 -23.34
C LYS A 63 4.81 8.76 -24.18
N SER A 64 6.07 8.52 -23.82
CA SER A 64 7.23 9.02 -24.58
C SER A 64 7.76 8.03 -25.62
N ALA A 65 7.08 6.89 -25.83
CA ALA A 65 7.58 5.79 -26.66
C ALA A 65 9.02 5.36 -26.28
N GLY A 66 9.30 5.27 -24.98
CA GLY A 66 10.60 4.86 -24.42
C GLY A 66 11.69 5.94 -24.44
N ARG A 67 11.42 7.15 -24.93
CA ARG A 67 12.43 8.22 -25.00
C ARG A 67 12.81 8.78 -23.63
N HIS A 68 11.89 8.77 -22.67
CA HIS A 68 12.07 9.24 -21.31
C HIS A 68 11.67 8.16 -20.30
N SER A 69 12.22 8.30 -19.09
CA SER A 69 11.93 7.49 -17.92
C SER A 69 12.09 8.34 -16.66
N LEU A 70 11.71 7.83 -15.51
CA LEU A 70 11.97 8.48 -14.24
C LEU A 70 13.48 8.69 -14.00
N ASP A 71 14.33 7.75 -14.49
CA ASP A 71 15.78 7.91 -14.45
C ASP A 71 16.27 9.14 -15.23
N SER A 72 15.67 9.45 -16.38
CA SER A 72 16.04 10.64 -17.15
C SER A 72 15.72 11.92 -16.37
N VAL A 73 14.59 11.95 -15.68
CA VAL A 73 14.19 13.04 -14.79
C VAL A 73 15.20 13.20 -13.65
N MET A 74 15.52 12.09 -12.95
CA MET A 74 16.47 12.10 -11.83
C MET A 74 17.88 12.52 -12.26
N ARG A 75 18.34 12.04 -13.43
CA ARG A 75 19.65 12.46 -13.98
C ARG A 75 19.69 13.95 -14.31
N GLN A 76 18.60 14.52 -14.83
CA GLN A 76 18.55 15.93 -15.11
C GLN A 76 18.53 16.76 -13.82
N HIS A 77 17.77 16.39 -12.82
CA HIS A 77 17.83 17.02 -11.50
C HIS A 77 19.23 16.99 -10.89
N TYR A 78 19.93 15.86 -11.02
CA TYR A 78 21.30 15.75 -10.54
C TYR A 78 22.27 16.70 -11.27
N ARG A 79 22.14 16.83 -12.60
CA ARG A 79 22.93 17.78 -13.40
C ARG A 79 22.66 19.23 -12.99
N ASP A 80 21.39 19.58 -12.81
CA ASP A 80 20.95 20.90 -12.36
C ASP A 80 21.57 21.23 -10.99
N TRP A 81 21.51 20.27 -10.05
CA TRP A 81 22.15 20.41 -8.75
C TRP A 81 23.68 20.55 -8.85
N CYS A 82 24.34 19.78 -9.71
CA CYS A 82 25.80 19.91 -9.92
C CYS A 82 26.19 21.30 -10.40
N ALA A 83 25.35 21.90 -11.27
CA ALA A 83 25.61 23.24 -11.82
C ALA A 83 25.30 24.36 -10.82
N THR A 84 24.21 24.25 -10.06
CA THR A 84 23.71 25.35 -9.22
C THR A 84 23.97 25.17 -7.73
N ARG A 85 24.19 23.91 -7.27
CA ARG A 85 24.23 23.51 -5.85
C ARG A 85 22.94 23.84 -5.08
N GLN A 86 21.85 24.07 -5.80
CA GLN A 86 20.54 24.34 -5.20
C GLN A 86 19.67 23.08 -5.27
N GLY A 87 18.93 22.79 -4.19
CA GLY A 87 17.89 21.78 -4.16
C GLY A 87 16.65 22.20 -4.96
N ILE A 88 15.76 21.26 -5.19
CA ILE A 88 14.51 21.53 -5.89
C ILE A 88 13.54 22.13 -4.86
N PRO A 89 12.97 23.32 -5.10
CA PRO A 89 11.93 23.87 -4.24
C PRO A 89 10.69 22.99 -4.22
N GLU A 90 9.93 23.08 -3.12
CA GLU A 90 8.65 22.38 -2.98
C GLU A 90 7.72 22.69 -4.16
N LYS A 91 6.99 21.68 -4.63
CA LYS A 91 6.07 21.71 -5.79
C LYS A 91 6.74 21.91 -7.16
N GLN A 92 8.00 22.29 -7.22
CA GLN A 92 8.68 22.45 -8.51
C GLN A 92 9.10 21.13 -9.15
N TRP A 93 9.20 20.06 -8.35
CA TRP A 93 9.58 18.75 -8.89
C TRP A 93 8.61 18.25 -9.97
N GLN A 94 7.31 18.41 -9.74
CA GLN A 94 6.25 18.00 -10.67
C GLN A 94 6.32 18.80 -11.98
N VAL A 95 6.46 20.11 -11.88
CA VAL A 95 6.61 21.01 -13.03
C VAL A 95 7.85 20.63 -13.83
N ARG A 96 8.97 20.45 -13.15
CA ARG A 96 10.24 20.10 -13.78
C ARG A 96 10.19 18.71 -14.45
N CYS A 97 9.49 17.75 -13.84
CA CYS A 97 9.24 16.44 -14.45
C CYS A 97 8.51 16.57 -15.79
N GLN A 98 7.48 17.41 -15.85
CA GLN A 98 6.72 17.68 -17.09
C GLN A 98 7.59 18.39 -18.13
N GLU A 99 8.38 19.38 -17.75
CA GLU A 99 9.32 20.07 -18.65
C GLU A 99 10.35 19.12 -19.27
N ILE A 100 10.97 18.26 -18.45
CA ILE A 100 12.01 17.31 -18.91
C ILE A 100 11.42 16.27 -19.86
N THR A 101 10.21 15.79 -19.59
CA THR A 101 9.58 14.73 -20.37
C THR A 101 8.75 15.24 -21.55
N GLY A 102 8.36 16.52 -21.52
CA GLY A 102 7.40 17.09 -22.48
C GLY A 102 5.98 16.54 -22.37
N LEU A 103 5.66 15.91 -21.22
CA LEU A 103 4.37 15.25 -20.99
C LEU A 103 3.51 16.07 -20.00
N ASN A 104 2.20 16.10 -20.24
CA ASN A 104 1.27 16.56 -19.21
C ASN A 104 1.03 15.40 -18.22
N LEU A 105 1.46 15.58 -16.97
CA LEU A 105 1.37 14.62 -15.87
C LEU A 105 0.53 15.16 -14.71
N GLU A 106 -0.15 16.29 -14.89
CA GLU A 106 -0.91 16.96 -13.82
C GLU A 106 -1.97 16.05 -13.20
N ASP A 107 -2.83 15.42 -14.02
CA ASP A 107 -3.88 14.53 -13.55
C ASP A 107 -3.33 13.34 -12.78
N PHE A 108 -2.17 12.82 -13.21
CA PHE A 108 -1.49 11.75 -12.49
C PHE A 108 -1.04 12.24 -11.11
N PHE A 109 -0.38 13.39 -11.01
CA PHE A 109 0.09 13.92 -9.73
C PHE A 109 -1.07 14.25 -8.80
N GLN A 110 -2.14 14.86 -9.30
CA GLN A 110 -3.35 15.14 -8.51
C GLN A 110 -3.97 13.85 -7.96
N THR A 111 -4.07 12.81 -8.78
CA THR A 111 -4.62 11.53 -8.33
C THR A 111 -3.69 10.82 -7.36
N ALA A 112 -2.40 10.70 -7.69
CA ALA A 112 -1.47 9.86 -6.94
C ALA A 112 -1.00 10.49 -5.62
N LEU A 113 -0.82 11.83 -5.59
CA LEU A 113 -0.25 12.52 -4.43
C LEU A 113 -1.32 13.16 -3.53
N TYR A 114 -2.36 13.75 -4.13
CA TYR A 114 -3.30 14.62 -3.43
C TYR A 114 -4.72 14.06 -3.31
N SER A 115 -4.95 12.83 -3.77
CA SER A 115 -6.22 12.13 -3.57
C SER A 115 -6.04 10.81 -2.81
N THR A 116 -7.16 10.28 -2.32
CA THR A 116 -7.22 8.95 -1.68
C THR A 116 -7.59 7.84 -2.68
N ARG A 117 -7.66 8.15 -3.96
CA ARG A 117 -7.93 7.16 -5.01
C ARG A 117 -6.79 6.15 -5.08
N ASP A 118 -7.14 4.93 -5.46
CA ASP A 118 -6.13 3.93 -5.77
C ASP A 118 -5.36 4.31 -7.05
N LEU A 119 -4.10 3.87 -7.10
CA LEU A 119 -3.24 4.07 -8.27
C LEU A 119 -3.74 3.21 -9.45
N PRO A 120 -3.59 3.65 -10.70
CA PRO A 120 -3.94 2.89 -11.90
C PRO A 120 -2.89 1.79 -12.17
N LEU A 121 -2.70 0.89 -11.19
CA LEU A 121 -1.63 -0.12 -11.23
C LEU A 121 -1.80 -1.11 -12.38
N ALA A 122 -3.02 -1.54 -12.66
CA ALA A 122 -3.28 -2.50 -13.72
C ALA A 122 -2.94 -1.92 -15.09
N GLU A 123 -3.37 -0.68 -15.35
CA GLU A 123 -3.12 0.04 -16.60
C GLU A 123 -1.61 0.32 -16.76
N CYS A 124 -0.94 0.78 -15.71
CA CYS A 124 0.49 1.04 -15.75
C CYS A 124 1.29 -0.24 -16.01
N LEU A 125 1.00 -1.32 -15.30
CA LEU A 125 1.69 -2.60 -15.45
C LEU A 125 1.45 -3.23 -16.83
N ALA A 126 0.25 -3.08 -17.39
CA ALA A 126 -0.08 -3.57 -18.72
C ALA A 126 0.83 -2.95 -19.81
N THR A 127 1.28 -1.70 -19.64
CA THR A 127 2.22 -1.06 -20.59
C THR A 127 3.59 -1.77 -20.64
N ALA A 128 3.93 -2.52 -19.58
CA ALA A 128 5.14 -3.34 -19.50
C ALA A 128 4.87 -4.84 -19.77
N GLY A 129 3.67 -5.19 -20.24
CA GLY A 129 3.28 -6.58 -20.52
C GLY A 129 2.96 -7.40 -19.27
N VAL A 130 2.74 -6.75 -18.12
CA VAL A 130 2.40 -7.42 -16.86
C VAL A 130 0.91 -7.32 -16.61
N VAL A 131 0.26 -8.46 -16.42
CA VAL A 131 -1.16 -8.56 -16.08
C VAL A 131 -1.30 -8.61 -14.56
N LEU A 132 -2.06 -7.67 -14.00
CA LEU A 132 -2.43 -7.66 -12.58
C LEU A 132 -3.83 -8.22 -12.40
N THR A 133 -3.95 -9.29 -11.63
CA THR A 133 -5.23 -9.90 -11.25
C THR A 133 -5.38 -9.92 -9.73
N TRP A 134 -6.61 -9.76 -9.25
CA TRP A 134 -6.95 -9.85 -7.85
C TRP A 134 -7.50 -11.23 -7.53
N CYS A 135 -7.07 -11.80 -6.42
CA CYS A 135 -7.60 -13.06 -5.92
C CYS A 135 -7.79 -13.00 -4.40
N ALA A 136 -8.62 -13.90 -3.87
CA ALA A 136 -8.71 -14.07 -2.43
C ALA A 136 -7.35 -14.47 -1.84
N LEU A 137 -7.03 -13.98 -0.64
CA LEU A 137 -5.76 -14.29 0.02
C LEU A 137 -5.73 -15.77 0.43
N PRO A 138 -4.75 -16.57 -0.05
CA PRO A 138 -4.63 -17.96 0.39
C PRO A 138 -4.16 -18.05 1.84
N ARG A 139 -4.60 -19.07 2.56
CA ARG A 139 -4.25 -19.32 3.98
C ARG A 139 -2.74 -19.39 4.24
N SER A 140 -1.97 -19.92 3.29
CA SER A 140 -0.52 -20.19 3.45
C SER A 140 0.39 -19.02 3.08
N HIS A 141 -0.14 -17.90 2.58
CA HIS A 141 0.69 -16.83 2.02
C HIS A 141 0.27 -15.47 2.53
N GLY A 142 1.16 -14.81 3.26
CA GLY A 142 0.97 -13.47 3.80
C GLY A 142 1.03 -12.32 2.78
N GLY A 143 0.85 -12.59 1.48
CA GLY A 143 0.86 -11.55 0.44
C GLY A 143 1.09 -12.09 -0.96
N GLY A 144 0.70 -11.36 -1.95
CA GLY A 144 0.58 -11.63 -3.38
C GLY A 144 1.54 -12.64 -4.01
N LEU A 145 1.01 -13.42 -4.93
CA LEU A 145 1.72 -14.46 -5.68
C LEU A 145 2.10 -13.94 -7.07
N ALA A 146 3.28 -14.33 -7.58
CA ALA A 146 3.71 -13.96 -8.92
C ALA A 146 3.05 -14.80 -10.03
N ASP A 147 2.73 -16.08 -9.74
CA ASP A 147 2.11 -17.02 -10.69
C ASP A 147 1.00 -17.80 -9.97
N ALA A 148 -0.05 -17.12 -9.59
CA ALA A 148 -1.16 -17.80 -8.93
C ALA A 148 -2.01 -18.58 -9.94
N LYS A 149 -1.92 -19.88 -9.90
CA LYS A 149 -3.09 -20.71 -10.23
C LYS A 149 -4.08 -20.50 -9.09
N THR A 150 -4.88 -19.46 -9.23
CA THR A 150 -5.80 -18.93 -8.20
C THR A 150 -6.80 -19.95 -7.69
N ASP A 151 -7.05 -21.01 -8.46
CA ASP A 151 -8.05 -22.04 -8.17
C ASP A 151 -7.54 -23.17 -7.24
N SER A 152 -6.28 -23.14 -6.85
CA SER A 152 -5.66 -24.26 -6.12
C SER A 152 -5.63 -24.08 -4.59
N PHE A 153 -6.01 -22.91 -4.06
CA PHE A 153 -5.96 -22.66 -2.62
C PHE A 153 -7.32 -22.17 -2.11
N PRO A 154 -7.88 -22.77 -1.06
CA PRO A 154 -9.05 -22.22 -0.41
C PRO A 154 -8.71 -20.82 0.16
N PRO A 155 -9.63 -19.84 0.05
CA PRO A 155 -9.44 -18.53 0.63
C PRO A 155 -9.29 -18.64 2.15
N ALA A 156 -8.42 -17.83 2.73
CA ALA A 156 -8.34 -17.69 4.17
C ALA A 156 -9.58 -16.95 4.68
N PRO A 157 -10.25 -17.43 5.74
CA PRO A 157 -11.28 -16.63 6.39
C PRO A 157 -10.62 -15.36 6.97
N ASP A 158 -11.24 -14.21 6.69
CA ASP A 158 -10.76 -12.94 7.23
C ASP A 158 -11.37 -12.70 8.62
N PHE A 159 -10.53 -12.72 9.64
CA PHE A 159 -10.93 -12.37 10.99
C PHE A 159 -11.15 -10.85 11.15
N GLY A 160 -10.53 -10.05 10.30
CA GLY A 160 -10.66 -8.59 10.33
C GLY A 160 -9.91 -7.92 11.49
N ALA A 161 -8.92 -8.58 12.08
CA ALA A 161 -8.12 -8.01 13.16
C ALA A 161 -6.70 -8.60 13.19
N ARG A 162 -5.79 -7.87 13.85
CA ARG A 162 -4.49 -8.42 14.27
C ARG A 162 -4.55 -8.74 15.76
N PHE A 163 -3.86 -9.79 16.15
CA PHE A 163 -3.82 -10.20 17.55
C PHE A 163 -2.42 -10.68 17.95
N LYS A 164 -2.20 -10.70 19.25
CA LYS A 164 -1.03 -11.31 19.87
C LYS A 164 -1.51 -12.50 20.72
N GLN A 165 -1.02 -13.70 20.38
CA GLN A 165 -1.31 -14.89 21.17
C GLN A 165 -0.57 -14.82 22.51
N ASN A 166 -1.27 -15.09 23.59
CA ASN A 166 -0.76 -15.20 24.95
C ASN A 166 -1.12 -16.60 25.49
N GLY A 167 -0.54 -17.03 26.61
CA GLY A 167 -0.76 -18.38 27.13
C GLY A 167 -2.21 -18.70 27.55
N ASP A 168 -3.06 -17.69 27.72
CA ASP A 168 -4.43 -17.78 28.20
C ASP A 168 -5.44 -17.12 27.22
N GLY A 169 -5.06 -16.93 25.97
CA GLY A 169 -5.92 -16.37 24.92
C GLY A 169 -5.17 -15.52 23.92
N ALA A 170 -5.92 -14.84 23.05
CA ALA A 170 -5.40 -13.92 22.04
C ALA A 170 -5.91 -12.50 22.32
N THR A 171 -5.01 -11.53 22.48
CA THR A 171 -5.35 -10.12 22.66
C THR A 171 -5.35 -9.40 21.33
N LEU A 172 -6.44 -8.73 20.97
CA LEU A 172 -6.56 -7.96 19.74
C LEU A 172 -5.68 -6.71 19.83
N THR A 173 -4.82 -6.51 18.85
CA THR A 173 -3.95 -5.33 18.77
C THR A 173 -4.49 -4.27 17.82
N HIS A 174 -5.19 -4.69 16.77
CA HIS A 174 -5.81 -3.83 15.77
C HIS A 174 -7.11 -4.48 15.28
N VAL A 175 -8.16 -3.70 15.11
CA VAL A 175 -9.41 -4.13 14.46
C VAL A 175 -9.56 -3.33 13.17
N PHE A 176 -9.85 -4.00 12.04
CA PHE A 176 -9.92 -3.37 10.74
C PHE A 176 -11.34 -2.95 10.41
N ASN A 177 -11.49 -1.71 9.93
CA ASN A 177 -12.79 -1.18 9.52
C ASN A 177 -13.40 -2.01 8.39
N GLY A 178 -14.68 -2.33 8.51
CA GLY A 178 -15.41 -3.17 7.59
C GLY A 178 -15.11 -4.66 7.70
N GLY A 179 -14.25 -5.06 8.64
CA GLY A 179 -13.87 -6.46 8.88
C GLY A 179 -14.86 -7.22 9.77
N SER A 180 -14.71 -8.55 9.82
CA SER A 180 -15.56 -9.43 10.62
C SER A 180 -15.50 -9.10 12.11
N ALA A 181 -14.33 -8.75 12.64
CA ALA A 181 -14.14 -8.39 14.03
C ALA A 181 -14.90 -7.10 14.42
N GLU A 182 -14.82 -6.04 13.56
CA GLU A 182 -15.57 -4.80 13.78
C GLU A 182 -17.09 -5.07 13.75
N ASN A 183 -17.56 -5.85 12.78
CA ASN A 183 -18.98 -6.20 12.66
C ASN A 183 -19.49 -7.00 13.85
N ALA A 184 -18.62 -7.75 14.54
CA ALA A 184 -18.90 -8.43 15.81
C ALA A 184 -18.72 -7.53 17.03
N ALA A 185 -18.51 -6.21 16.83
CA ALA A 185 -18.25 -5.22 17.89
C ALA A 185 -17.02 -5.51 18.78
N LEU A 186 -16.04 -6.22 18.23
CA LEU A 186 -14.75 -6.41 18.89
C LEU A 186 -13.90 -5.15 18.76
N CYS A 187 -13.13 -4.86 19.81
CA CYS A 187 -12.27 -3.68 19.90
C CYS A 187 -10.80 -4.08 20.13
N PRO A 188 -9.84 -3.19 19.78
CA PRO A 188 -8.46 -3.35 20.26
C PRO A 188 -8.42 -3.49 21.78
N GLN A 189 -7.51 -4.31 22.28
CA GLN A 189 -7.36 -4.75 23.69
C GLN A 189 -8.37 -5.80 24.15
N ASP A 190 -9.40 -6.14 23.39
CA ASP A 190 -10.24 -7.30 23.71
C ASP A 190 -9.41 -8.58 23.71
N LYS A 191 -9.76 -9.49 24.62
CA LYS A 191 -9.09 -10.78 24.78
C LYS A 191 -10.05 -11.92 24.41
N ILE A 192 -9.70 -12.67 23.40
CA ILE A 192 -10.40 -13.89 23.02
C ILE A 192 -9.87 -15.04 23.87
N ILE A 193 -10.68 -15.55 24.79
CA ILE A 193 -10.32 -16.61 25.72
C ILE A 193 -10.87 -17.97 25.32
N ASP A 194 -11.93 -17.95 24.53
CA ASP A 194 -12.66 -19.14 24.11
C ASP A 194 -13.19 -18.96 22.67
N LEU A 195 -13.21 -20.04 21.90
CA LEU A 195 -13.84 -20.12 20.58
C LEU A 195 -14.69 -21.38 20.51
N ASN A 196 -16.00 -21.22 20.42
CA ASN A 196 -16.99 -22.33 20.36
C ASN A 196 -16.90 -23.31 21.54
N GLY A 197 -16.60 -22.82 22.75
CA GLY A 197 -16.45 -23.64 23.95
C GLY A 197 -15.07 -24.29 24.12
N PHE A 198 -14.10 -23.97 23.26
CA PHE A 198 -12.73 -24.45 23.37
C PHE A 198 -11.80 -23.29 23.75
N ALA A 199 -10.93 -23.52 24.73
CA ALA A 199 -9.95 -22.52 25.15
C ALA A 199 -9.11 -22.05 23.96
N CYS A 200 -8.92 -20.74 23.84
CA CYS A 200 -8.19 -20.11 22.74
C CYS A 200 -6.67 -20.25 22.94
N THR A 201 -6.13 -21.40 22.57
CA THR A 201 -4.68 -21.70 22.67
C THR A 201 -3.88 -21.26 21.45
N ASP A 202 -4.53 -21.24 20.26
CA ASP A 202 -3.97 -20.74 19.00
C ASP A 202 -5.13 -20.23 18.12
N LEU A 203 -5.39 -18.93 18.21
CA LEU A 203 -6.51 -18.32 17.50
C LEU A 203 -6.36 -18.45 15.97
N ALA A 204 -5.16 -18.33 15.43
CA ALA A 204 -4.94 -18.42 13.98
C ALA A 204 -5.30 -19.81 13.45
N LEU A 205 -4.87 -20.85 14.15
CA LEU A 205 -5.18 -22.24 13.78
C LEU A 205 -6.66 -22.55 14.01
N GLN A 206 -7.21 -22.19 15.15
CA GLN A 206 -8.62 -22.48 15.50
C GLN A 206 -9.59 -21.73 14.59
N TRP A 207 -9.28 -20.50 14.19
CA TRP A 207 -10.10 -19.73 13.22
C TRP A 207 -10.04 -20.31 11.81
N SER A 208 -8.97 -20.99 11.46
CA SER A 208 -8.77 -21.55 10.12
C SER A 208 -9.47 -22.90 9.89
N GLN A 209 -10.02 -23.52 10.91
CA GLN A 209 -10.75 -24.80 10.85
C GLN A 209 -12.23 -24.58 10.61
#